data_458af6dcf50e2abf4d65bb265b61b871
#
_entry.id   458af6dcf50e2abf4d65bb265b61b871
#
_cell.length_a   1.000
_cell.length_b   1.000
_cell.length_c   1.000
_cell.angle_alpha   90.00
_cell.angle_beta   90.00
_cell.angle_gamma   90.00
#
_symmetry.space_group_name_H-M   'P 1'
#
loop_
_entity.id
_entity.type
_entity.pdbx_description
1 polymer ?
#
loop_
_entity_poly.entity_id
_entity_poly.type
_entity_poly.pdbx_seq_one_letter_code
_entity_poly.pdbx_strand_id
1 'polypeptide(L)'
;MTEDLVFRSPDDKAYRWLLGAFGFYRHTSMHAPVLFKEDGIRNLILDRFEPQGIHAEWGEDTFLLDSRFRTPDYGAALYHESTYDAGRWRFTAGLRVDFEASKLHYRSYAEATYTTQTPDGTSYPHAILVDQPGTLKQSFTEILPKISVLYRMGSSRRNTLYATVSKGYKAGGFNTQMFSDVLQQQVMKQMGFGSLYDVADVVTYKPEKSWNYEVGAHLSTPSHKVQADLALFYIDCRDQQLTVFPEGQVTGRLMTNAGRTRSFGGEASLLATLWRNLDLQVAYGYTRATFVKFDTGKADYAGNFIPYAPQHTLYAGASYTLRTGWNWLEYVIFRVAANGAGRIYWNEANTFSQPFYALLEASIRFEHRHWAVDVWGRNLTDTRYDTFYFMSIGNSFLQRGRPRTFGVSLSITL
;
A
#
# COMPACT_ATOMS: atom_id res chain seq x y z
N MET A 1 13.11 9.85 13.91
CA MET A 1 14.59 9.88 13.90
C MET A 1 15.06 8.58 13.27
N THR A 2 16.00 8.65 12.33
CA THR A 2 16.61 7.47 11.68
C THR A 2 18.10 7.76 11.51
N GLU A 3 18.92 6.75 11.74
CA GLU A 3 20.38 6.82 11.56
C GLU A 3 20.84 5.58 10.80
N ASP A 4 21.76 5.76 9.86
CA ASP A 4 22.36 4.69 9.07
C ASP A 4 23.88 4.90 8.97
N LEU A 5 24.63 3.98 9.52
CA LEU A 5 26.08 3.98 9.50
C LEU A 5 26.56 2.90 8.52
N VAL A 6 27.30 3.31 7.49
CA VAL A 6 27.77 2.41 6.44
C VAL A 6 29.26 2.51 6.25
N PHE A 7 29.95 1.37 6.37
CA PHE A 7 31.35 1.20 6.03
C PHE A 7 31.45 0.44 4.70
N ARG A 8 32.29 0.91 3.78
CA ARG A 8 32.46 0.29 2.46
C ARG A 8 33.93 0.05 2.16
N SER A 9 34.22 -1.05 1.49
CA SER A 9 35.51 -1.24 0.87
C SER A 9 35.71 -0.30 -0.33
N PRO A 10 36.94 -0.04 -0.78
CA PRO A 10 37.21 0.61 -2.06
C PRO A 10 36.51 -0.10 -3.23
N ASP A 11 36.06 0.68 -4.23
CA ASP A 11 35.32 0.16 -5.38
C ASP A 11 36.21 -0.41 -6.51
N ASP A 12 37.52 -0.22 -6.45
CA ASP A 12 38.52 -0.64 -7.45
C ASP A 12 38.94 -2.12 -7.34
N LYS A 13 38.48 -2.83 -6.30
CA LYS A 13 38.82 -4.23 -6.06
C LYS A 13 37.80 -5.20 -6.66
N ALA A 14 38.27 -6.38 -7.02
CA ALA A 14 37.43 -7.47 -7.48
C ALA A 14 36.46 -7.95 -6.35
N TYR A 15 36.93 -7.96 -5.11
CA TYR A 15 36.09 -8.19 -3.93
C TYR A 15 35.78 -6.87 -3.26
N ARG A 16 34.48 -6.62 -3.07
CA ARG A 16 33.97 -5.45 -2.41
C ARG A 16 32.94 -5.88 -1.34
N TRP A 17 32.88 -5.10 -0.30
CA TRP A 17 31.94 -5.36 0.78
C TRP A 17 31.39 -4.06 1.35
N LEU A 18 30.25 -4.15 1.94
CA LEU A 18 29.69 -3.14 2.83
C LEU A 18 29.24 -3.79 4.13
N LEU A 19 29.37 -3.05 5.21
CA LEU A 19 28.84 -3.37 6.54
C LEU A 19 28.10 -2.15 7.03
N GLY A 20 26.85 -2.32 7.47
CA GLY A 20 26.04 -1.22 7.96
C GLY A 20 25.27 -1.56 9.21
N ALA A 21 24.95 -0.51 9.95
CA ALA A 21 24.08 -0.53 11.11
C ALA A 21 23.02 0.56 10.96
N PHE A 22 21.76 0.17 11.04
CA PHE A 22 20.60 1.05 10.94
C PHE A 22 19.83 1.07 12.24
N GLY A 23 19.29 2.23 12.63
CA GLY A 23 18.41 2.37 13.77
C GLY A 23 17.33 3.42 13.52
N PHE A 24 16.15 3.20 14.09
CA PHE A 24 15.10 4.19 14.06
C PHE A 24 14.31 4.25 15.36
N TYR A 25 13.75 5.43 15.62
CA TYR A 25 12.73 5.66 16.62
C TYR A 25 11.62 6.53 16.02
N ARG A 26 10.37 6.06 16.19
CA ARG A 26 9.18 6.79 15.78
C ARG A 26 8.19 6.85 16.94
N HIS A 27 7.60 8.01 17.17
CA HIS A 27 6.51 8.18 18.12
C HIS A 27 5.30 8.72 17.39
N THR A 28 4.18 8.01 17.48
CA THR A 28 2.91 8.42 16.88
C THR A 28 1.89 8.61 17.98
N SER A 29 1.20 9.75 17.98
CA SER A 29 0.02 10.00 18.83
C SER A 29 -1.19 10.18 17.93
N MET A 30 -2.29 9.53 18.27
CA MET A 30 -3.52 9.59 17.50
C MET A 30 -4.71 9.72 18.45
N HIS A 31 -5.66 10.55 18.06
CA HIS A 31 -6.98 10.66 18.66
C HIS A 31 -8.01 10.25 17.60
N ALA A 32 -8.82 9.26 17.89
CA ALA A 32 -9.77 8.67 16.97
C ALA A 32 -11.17 8.59 17.60
N PRO A 33 -11.87 9.73 17.71
CA PRO A 33 -13.25 9.75 18.18
C PRO A 33 -14.18 9.23 17.09
N VAL A 34 -15.18 8.43 17.49
CA VAL A 34 -16.29 8.00 16.65
C VAL A 34 -17.59 8.50 17.28
N LEU A 35 -18.27 9.38 16.58
CA LEU A 35 -19.53 9.97 17.05
C LEU A 35 -20.71 9.30 16.33
N PHE A 36 -21.53 8.59 17.07
CA PHE A 36 -22.81 8.08 16.59
C PHE A 36 -23.87 9.17 16.75
N LYS A 37 -24.68 9.35 15.72
CA LYS A 37 -25.92 10.12 15.72
C LYS A 37 -27.11 9.18 15.88
N GLU A 38 -28.30 9.73 15.93
CA GLU A 38 -29.56 9.02 16.18
C GLU A 38 -29.69 7.69 15.40
N ASP A 39 -29.51 7.71 14.07
CA ASP A 39 -29.62 6.49 13.26
C ASP A 39 -28.56 5.45 13.61
N GLY A 40 -27.32 5.89 13.91
CA GLY A 40 -26.23 5.01 14.34
C GLY A 40 -26.50 4.38 15.71
N ILE A 41 -27.04 5.16 16.66
CA ILE A 41 -27.42 4.68 17.98
C ILE A 41 -28.55 3.66 17.84
N ARG A 42 -29.58 3.97 17.07
CA ARG A 42 -30.73 3.09 16.84
C ARG A 42 -30.29 1.77 16.22
N ASN A 43 -29.71 1.80 15.03
CA ASN A 43 -29.42 0.60 14.23
C ASN A 43 -28.34 -0.30 14.84
N LEU A 44 -27.37 0.27 15.58
CA LEU A 44 -26.22 -0.49 16.09
C LEU A 44 -26.35 -0.87 17.57
N ILE A 45 -27.22 -0.19 18.32
CA ILE A 45 -27.36 -0.38 19.76
C ILE A 45 -28.80 -0.71 20.13
N LEU A 46 -29.77 0.18 19.88
CA LEU A 46 -31.15 0.06 20.41
C LEU A 46 -31.95 -1.07 19.78
N ASP A 47 -31.77 -1.32 18.48
CA ASP A 47 -32.45 -2.42 17.76
C ASP A 47 -32.14 -3.81 18.34
N ARG A 48 -31.13 -3.92 19.22
CA ARG A 48 -30.81 -5.17 19.93
C ARG A 48 -31.81 -5.53 21.02
N PHE A 49 -32.57 -4.56 21.49
CA PHE A 49 -33.62 -4.79 22.52
C PHE A 49 -34.95 -5.22 21.90
N GLU A 50 -35.24 -4.85 20.66
CA GLU A 50 -36.52 -5.16 20.01
C GLU A 50 -36.89 -6.65 19.98
N PRO A 51 -35.97 -7.59 19.67
CA PRO A 51 -36.28 -9.02 19.70
C PRO A 51 -36.69 -9.56 21.07
N GLN A 52 -36.38 -8.81 22.15
CA GLN A 52 -36.76 -9.16 23.52
C GLN A 52 -38.05 -8.53 23.96
N GLY A 53 -38.73 -7.75 23.08
CA GLY A 53 -39.93 -7.02 23.40
C GLY A 53 -39.72 -5.84 24.37
N ILE A 54 -38.47 -5.36 24.47
CA ILE A 54 -38.07 -4.24 25.32
C ILE A 54 -37.93 -3.00 24.47
N HIS A 55 -38.60 -1.92 24.83
CA HIS A 55 -38.40 -0.60 24.22
C HIS A 55 -37.24 0.09 24.95
N ALA A 56 -36.25 0.60 24.18
CA ALA A 56 -35.10 1.30 24.74
C ALA A 56 -34.93 2.68 24.10
N GLU A 57 -34.69 3.67 24.95
CA GLU A 57 -34.47 5.07 24.56
C GLU A 57 -33.08 5.52 25.03
N TRP A 58 -32.35 6.18 24.15
CA TRP A 58 -31.04 6.77 24.48
C TRP A 58 -31.25 8.14 25.14
N GLY A 59 -30.45 8.44 26.18
CA GLY A 59 -30.62 9.66 26.97
C GLY A 59 -30.12 10.94 26.30
N GLU A 60 -29.33 10.82 25.21
CA GLU A 60 -28.67 11.94 24.54
C GLU A 60 -28.82 11.83 23.02
N ASP A 61 -28.71 12.97 22.28
CA ASP A 61 -28.81 12.99 20.81
C ASP A 61 -27.61 12.32 20.09
N THR A 62 -26.51 12.12 20.79
CA THR A 62 -25.27 11.57 20.23
C THR A 62 -24.60 10.62 21.23
N PHE A 63 -23.76 9.74 20.69
CA PHE A 63 -22.93 8.85 21.49
C PHE A 63 -21.48 8.86 21.00
N LEU A 64 -20.56 9.23 21.89
CA LEU A 64 -19.13 9.35 21.59
C LEU A 64 -18.36 8.13 22.10
N LEU A 65 -17.66 7.44 21.18
CA LEU A 65 -16.60 6.51 21.48
C LEU A 65 -15.25 7.25 21.34
N ASP A 66 -14.59 7.61 22.45
CA ASP A 66 -13.31 8.33 22.44
C ASP A 66 -12.14 7.38 22.65
N SER A 67 -11.25 7.30 21.67
CA SER A 67 -10.05 6.47 21.77
C SER A 67 -8.79 7.29 21.49
N ARG A 68 -7.80 7.15 22.38
CA ARG A 68 -6.51 7.84 22.28
C ARG A 68 -5.38 6.83 22.32
N PHE A 69 -4.40 7.05 21.43
CA PHE A 69 -3.28 6.13 21.22
C PHE A 69 -1.96 6.84 21.25
N ARG A 70 -0.95 6.14 21.79
CA ARG A 70 0.46 6.52 21.68
C ARG A 70 1.24 5.27 21.31
N THR A 71 1.93 5.34 20.17
CA THR A 71 2.68 4.20 19.63
C THR A 71 4.15 4.59 19.45
N PRO A 72 5.00 4.34 20.44
CA PRO A 72 6.44 4.34 20.27
C PRO A 72 6.90 3.06 19.56
N ASP A 73 7.54 3.23 18.40
CA ASP A 73 8.15 2.18 17.60
C ASP A 73 9.65 2.40 17.55
N TYR A 74 10.44 1.36 17.67
CA TYR A 74 11.88 1.41 17.50
C TYR A 74 12.41 0.14 16.87
N GLY A 75 13.47 0.28 16.14
CA GLY A 75 14.12 -0.87 15.51
C GLY A 75 15.59 -0.64 15.28
N ALA A 76 16.31 -1.73 15.13
CA ALA A 76 17.71 -1.76 14.77
C ALA A 76 17.98 -2.88 13.79
N ALA A 77 18.94 -2.66 12.89
CA ALA A 77 19.39 -3.68 11.97
C ALA A 77 20.91 -3.66 11.81
N LEU A 78 21.48 -4.84 11.61
CA LEU A 78 22.85 -5.03 11.16
C LEU A 78 22.80 -5.71 9.80
N TYR A 79 23.60 -5.23 8.86
CA TYR A 79 23.62 -5.81 7.53
C TYR A 79 25.03 -5.82 6.90
N HIS A 80 25.26 -6.86 6.12
CA HIS A 80 26.47 -7.04 5.36
C HIS A 80 26.15 -7.48 3.94
N GLU A 81 26.89 -6.96 2.96
CA GLU A 81 26.84 -7.44 1.58
C GLU A 81 28.27 -7.58 1.05
N SER A 82 28.57 -8.73 0.47
CA SER A 82 29.80 -9.04 -0.25
C SER A 82 29.52 -9.17 -1.73
N THR A 83 30.34 -8.55 -2.56
CA THR A 83 30.30 -8.66 -4.01
C THR A 83 31.67 -9.08 -4.54
N TYR A 84 31.70 -10.08 -5.41
CA TYR A 84 32.93 -10.58 -6.06
C TYR A 84 32.79 -10.59 -7.59
N ASP A 85 33.66 -9.87 -8.27
CA ASP A 85 33.77 -9.82 -9.72
C ASP A 85 34.78 -10.85 -10.23
N ALA A 86 34.28 -11.90 -10.91
CA ALA A 86 35.08 -12.96 -11.53
C ALA A 86 34.96 -12.88 -13.06
N GLY A 87 35.75 -12.02 -13.69
CA GLY A 87 35.74 -11.83 -15.14
C GLY A 87 34.40 -11.25 -15.67
N ARG A 88 33.55 -12.10 -16.24
CA ARG A 88 32.22 -11.72 -16.74
C ARG A 88 31.12 -11.90 -15.69
N TRP A 89 31.41 -12.62 -14.62
CA TRP A 89 30.48 -12.92 -13.56
C TRP A 89 30.64 -11.95 -12.40
N ARG A 90 29.50 -11.60 -11.78
CA ARG A 90 29.45 -10.94 -10.48
C ARG A 90 28.57 -11.76 -9.57
N PHE A 91 29.08 -12.08 -8.42
CA PHE A 91 28.37 -12.77 -7.34
C PHE A 91 28.16 -11.80 -6.20
N THR A 92 26.94 -11.72 -5.69
CA THR A 92 26.61 -10.89 -4.53
C THR A 92 25.89 -11.75 -3.50
N ALA A 93 26.34 -11.68 -2.25
CA ALA A 93 25.70 -12.31 -1.12
C ALA A 93 25.49 -11.26 -0.01
N GLY A 94 24.27 -11.12 0.47
CA GLY A 94 23.87 -10.19 1.52
C GLY A 94 23.14 -10.89 2.65
N LEU A 95 23.33 -10.39 3.85
CA LEU A 95 22.60 -10.80 5.04
C LEU A 95 22.24 -9.55 5.86
N ARG A 96 20.98 -9.44 6.24
CA ARG A 96 20.49 -8.42 7.15
C ARG A 96 19.73 -9.08 8.29
N VAL A 97 19.94 -8.60 9.49
CA VAL A 97 19.20 -9.01 10.67
C VAL A 97 18.49 -7.77 11.20
N ASP A 98 17.16 -7.79 11.19
CA ASP A 98 16.31 -6.73 11.70
C ASP A 98 15.73 -7.12 13.05
N PHE A 99 15.68 -6.16 13.96
CA PHE A 99 14.90 -6.19 15.18
C PHE A 99 13.98 -4.98 15.21
N GLU A 100 12.69 -5.21 15.42
CA GLU A 100 11.70 -4.15 15.62
C GLU A 100 10.85 -4.42 16.85
N ALA A 101 10.49 -3.38 17.57
CA ALA A 101 9.56 -3.45 18.68
C ALA A 101 8.61 -2.26 18.65
N SER A 102 7.36 -2.53 18.93
CA SER A 102 6.27 -1.57 18.96
C SER A 102 5.46 -1.73 20.23
N LYS A 103 5.04 -0.60 20.81
CA LYS A 103 4.12 -0.57 21.95
C LYS A 103 2.92 0.29 21.58
N LEU A 104 1.73 -0.17 21.92
CA LEU A 104 0.52 0.61 21.80
C LEU A 104 0.00 0.90 23.20
N HIS A 105 0.09 2.16 23.64
CA HIS A 105 -0.63 2.65 24.81
C HIS A 105 -1.97 3.21 24.34
N TYR A 106 -3.06 2.71 24.91
CA TYR A 106 -4.38 3.17 24.54
C TYR A 106 -5.22 3.52 25.77
N ARG A 107 -6.17 4.40 25.59
CA ARG A 107 -7.29 4.62 26.50
C ARG A 107 -8.54 4.82 25.65
N SER A 108 -9.52 3.96 25.87
CA SER A 108 -10.83 4.04 25.21
C SER A 108 -11.88 4.39 26.25
N TYR A 109 -12.70 5.41 25.97
CA TYR A 109 -13.70 5.96 26.87
C TYR A 109 -15.05 6.07 26.18
N ALA A 110 -16.11 5.67 26.89
CA ALA A 110 -17.50 5.88 26.50
C ALA A 110 -18.37 6.06 27.74
N GLU A 111 -19.27 7.03 27.67
CA GLU A 111 -20.26 7.31 28.71
C GLU A 111 -21.61 7.60 28.05
N ALA A 112 -22.67 7.01 28.58
CA ALA A 112 -24.02 7.26 28.11
C ALA A 112 -25.06 6.87 29.17
N THR A 113 -26.29 7.38 29.02
CA THR A 113 -27.46 6.96 29.72
C THR A 113 -28.51 6.43 28.76
N TYR A 114 -29.32 5.46 29.20
CA TYR A 114 -30.45 4.97 28.43
C TYR A 114 -31.55 4.47 29.37
N THR A 115 -32.78 4.41 28.89
CA THR A 115 -33.92 3.90 29.62
C THR A 115 -34.50 2.70 28.89
N THR A 116 -34.78 1.62 29.59
CA THR A 116 -35.56 0.50 29.05
C THR A 116 -36.96 0.50 29.61
N GLN A 117 -37.96 0.19 28.78
CA GLN A 117 -39.35 0.03 29.18
C GLN A 117 -39.78 -1.40 28.89
N THR A 118 -40.27 -2.08 29.94
CA THR A 118 -40.82 -3.42 29.83
C THR A 118 -42.25 -3.39 29.29
N PRO A 119 -42.81 -4.52 28.80
CA PRO A 119 -44.19 -4.55 28.25
C PRO A 119 -45.31 -4.12 29.22
N ASP A 120 -45.06 -4.19 30.51
CA ASP A 120 -45.97 -3.71 31.56
C ASP A 120 -45.90 -2.18 31.79
N GLY A 121 -45.09 -1.47 31.03
CA GLY A 121 -44.91 -0.01 31.09
C GLY A 121 -43.94 0.47 32.15
N THR A 122 -43.24 -0.43 32.87
CA THR A 122 -42.23 -0.04 33.87
C THR A 122 -40.95 0.42 33.20
N SER A 123 -40.46 1.60 33.57
CA SER A 123 -39.23 2.21 33.03
C SER A 123 -38.04 2.06 33.97
N TYR A 124 -36.93 1.65 33.44
CA TYR A 124 -35.68 1.43 34.19
C TYR A 124 -34.55 2.28 33.58
N PRO A 125 -34.02 3.27 34.33
CA PRO A 125 -32.86 4.05 33.89
C PRO A 125 -31.57 3.24 34.06
N HIS A 126 -30.65 3.36 33.10
CA HIS A 126 -29.38 2.72 33.06
C HIS A 126 -28.28 3.74 32.77
N ALA A 127 -27.07 3.50 33.29
CA ALA A 127 -25.88 4.25 32.96
C ALA A 127 -24.80 3.30 32.45
N ILE A 128 -24.06 3.73 31.44
CA ILE A 128 -22.93 3.04 30.87
C ILE A 128 -21.69 3.89 31.14
N LEU A 129 -20.65 3.27 31.64
CA LEU A 129 -19.33 3.88 31.76
C LEU A 129 -18.27 2.85 31.39
N VAL A 130 -17.55 3.11 30.31
CA VAL A 130 -16.39 2.33 29.91
C VAL A 130 -15.16 3.26 29.94
N ASP A 131 -14.18 2.93 30.77
CA ASP A 131 -12.85 3.57 30.77
C ASP A 131 -11.82 2.46 30.76
N GLN A 132 -11.25 2.21 29.59
CA GLN A 132 -10.33 1.09 29.36
C GLN A 132 -8.94 1.60 28.94
N PRO A 133 -8.03 1.84 29.87
CA PRO A 133 -6.62 2.00 29.56
C PRO A 133 -5.94 0.65 29.35
N GLY A 134 -4.94 0.62 28.48
CA GLY A 134 -4.15 -0.59 28.29
C GLY A 134 -2.85 -0.36 27.53
N THR A 135 -2.06 -1.43 27.47
CA THR A 135 -0.80 -1.44 26.71
C THR A 135 -0.60 -2.78 26.04
N LEU A 136 -0.45 -2.78 24.74
CA LEU A 136 -0.05 -3.93 23.94
C LEU A 136 1.41 -3.77 23.51
N LYS A 137 2.12 -4.89 23.36
CA LYS A 137 3.54 -4.90 22.96
C LYS A 137 3.75 -5.99 21.93
N GLN A 138 4.56 -5.69 20.92
CA GLN A 138 5.04 -6.65 19.94
C GLN A 138 6.52 -6.44 19.68
N SER A 139 7.23 -7.52 19.37
CA SER A 139 8.62 -7.45 18.91
C SER A 139 8.87 -8.54 17.88
N PHE A 140 9.71 -8.24 16.90
CA PHE A 140 10.00 -9.10 15.78
C PHE A 140 11.51 -9.12 15.52
N THR A 141 12.03 -10.29 15.18
CA THR A 141 13.41 -10.43 14.70
C THR A 141 13.39 -11.23 13.42
N GLU A 142 13.97 -10.69 12.35
CA GLU A 142 13.99 -11.33 11.04
C GLU A 142 15.39 -11.36 10.44
N ILE A 143 15.68 -12.49 9.79
CA ILE A 143 16.92 -12.70 9.04
C ILE A 143 16.57 -12.65 7.55
N LEU A 144 17.20 -11.74 6.81
CA LEU A 144 16.90 -11.38 5.43
C LEU A 144 18.11 -11.67 4.53
N PRO A 145 18.27 -12.90 4.03
CA PRO A 145 19.31 -13.25 3.08
C PRO A 145 18.98 -12.74 1.68
N LYS A 146 20.03 -12.43 0.90
CA LYS A 146 20.01 -12.10 -0.53
C LYS A 146 21.17 -12.78 -1.23
N ILE A 147 20.92 -13.40 -2.36
CA ILE A 147 21.93 -13.93 -3.26
C ILE A 147 21.61 -13.45 -4.68
N SER A 148 22.60 -12.95 -5.38
CA SER A 148 22.47 -12.51 -6.78
C SER A 148 23.68 -12.93 -7.60
N VAL A 149 23.41 -13.32 -8.84
CA VAL A 149 24.41 -13.62 -9.85
C VAL A 149 24.12 -12.76 -11.07
N LEU A 150 25.14 -12.09 -11.59
CA LEU A 150 25.05 -11.29 -12.81
C LEU A 150 26.14 -11.74 -13.79
N TYR A 151 25.74 -11.91 -15.06
CA TYR A 151 26.63 -12.23 -16.16
C TYR A 151 26.67 -11.09 -17.18
N ARG A 152 27.90 -10.62 -17.51
CA ARG A 152 28.11 -9.57 -18.51
C ARG A 152 28.34 -10.21 -19.88
N MET A 153 27.42 -9.94 -20.81
CA MET A 153 27.41 -10.49 -22.17
C MET A 153 28.27 -9.64 -23.14
N GLY A 154 28.73 -10.28 -24.18
CA GLY A 154 29.46 -9.64 -25.29
C GLY A 154 30.83 -9.11 -24.93
N SER A 155 31.51 -8.52 -25.90
CA SER A 155 32.85 -7.92 -25.74
C SER A 155 32.79 -6.60 -24.99
N SER A 156 31.72 -5.82 -25.17
CA SER A 156 31.53 -4.53 -24.50
C SER A 156 31.11 -4.67 -23.02
N ARG A 157 30.69 -5.86 -22.57
CA ARG A 157 30.20 -6.16 -21.20
C ARG A 157 29.05 -5.26 -20.73
N ARG A 158 28.36 -4.59 -21.65
CA ARG A 158 27.25 -3.67 -21.35
C ARG A 158 25.93 -4.40 -21.07
N ASN A 159 25.69 -5.45 -21.85
CA ASN A 159 24.51 -6.27 -21.70
C ASN A 159 24.69 -7.23 -20.53
N THR A 160 23.70 -7.35 -19.69
CA THR A 160 23.76 -8.20 -18.52
C THR A 160 22.54 -9.10 -18.40
N LEU A 161 22.76 -10.30 -17.92
CA LEU A 161 21.72 -11.19 -17.38
C LEU A 161 21.92 -11.28 -15.88
N TYR A 162 20.84 -11.35 -15.14
CA TYR A 162 20.94 -11.54 -13.69
C TYR A 162 19.88 -12.52 -13.17
N ALA A 163 20.18 -13.10 -12.02
CA ALA A 163 19.23 -13.85 -11.22
C ALA A 163 19.43 -13.46 -9.75
N THR A 164 18.31 -13.26 -9.04
CA THR A 164 18.32 -12.86 -7.63
C THR A 164 17.31 -13.68 -6.84
N VAL A 165 17.70 -14.09 -5.64
CA VAL A 165 16.81 -14.64 -4.62
C VAL A 165 16.99 -13.82 -3.37
N SER A 166 15.89 -13.33 -2.80
CA SER A 166 15.91 -12.52 -1.59
C SER A 166 14.69 -12.75 -0.72
N LYS A 167 14.87 -12.60 0.60
CA LYS A 167 13.76 -12.60 1.56
C LYS A 167 13.37 -11.17 1.89
N GLY A 168 12.07 -10.88 1.84
CA GLY A 168 11.45 -9.62 2.27
C GLY A 168 10.69 -9.79 3.59
N TYR A 169 10.50 -8.66 4.28
CA TYR A 169 9.81 -8.61 5.56
C TYR A 169 9.08 -7.28 5.72
N LYS A 170 7.92 -7.32 6.37
CA LYS A 170 7.18 -6.15 6.81
C LYS A 170 6.69 -6.41 8.23
N ALA A 171 7.01 -5.52 9.16
CA ALA A 171 6.67 -5.68 10.57
C ALA A 171 5.17 -5.81 10.80
N GLY A 172 4.78 -6.53 11.83
CA GLY A 172 3.42 -6.52 12.36
C GLY A 172 3.09 -5.18 13.04
N GLY A 173 1.88 -5.07 13.56
CA GLY A 173 1.45 -3.82 14.18
C GLY A 173 0.08 -3.91 14.82
N PHE A 174 -0.57 -2.74 14.98
CA PHE A 174 -1.83 -2.60 15.68
C PHE A 174 -2.88 -1.90 14.82
N ASN A 175 -4.07 -2.50 14.73
CA ASN A 175 -5.27 -1.94 14.11
C ASN A 175 -5.95 -0.98 15.09
N THR A 176 -5.48 0.25 15.20
CA THR A 176 -6.10 1.25 16.09
C THR A 176 -7.54 1.57 15.74
N GLN A 177 -7.94 1.37 14.50
CA GLN A 177 -9.33 1.56 14.04
C GLN A 177 -10.30 0.53 14.64
N MET A 178 -9.83 -0.67 15.02
CA MET A 178 -10.65 -1.70 15.67
C MET A 178 -11.08 -1.33 17.10
N PHE A 179 -10.50 -0.30 17.69
CA PHE A 179 -10.88 0.10 19.05
C PHE A 179 -12.30 0.66 19.14
N SER A 180 -12.87 1.20 18.07
CA SER A 180 -14.28 1.57 18.04
C SER A 180 -15.18 0.34 18.20
N ASP A 181 -14.85 -0.77 17.52
CA ASP A 181 -15.61 -2.02 17.65
C ASP A 181 -15.39 -2.67 19.03
N VAL A 182 -14.13 -2.68 19.51
CA VAL A 182 -13.81 -3.17 20.86
C VAL A 182 -14.59 -2.40 21.92
N LEU A 183 -14.61 -1.07 21.83
CA LEU A 183 -15.33 -0.20 22.77
C LEU A 183 -16.84 -0.39 22.67
N GLN A 184 -17.38 -0.48 21.46
CA GLN A 184 -18.80 -0.79 21.24
C GLN A 184 -19.18 -2.14 21.85
N GLN A 185 -18.35 -3.18 21.68
CA GLN A 185 -18.60 -4.49 22.29
C GLN A 185 -18.63 -4.44 23.81
N GLN A 186 -17.80 -3.61 24.44
CA GLN A 186 -17.82 -3.43 25.88
C GLN A 186 -19.08 -2.70 26.36
N VAL A 187 -19.52 -1.67 25.64
CA VAL A 187 -20.79 -0.99 25.84
C VAL A 187 -21.93 -2.02 25.76
N MET A 188 -21.97 -2.79 24.68
CA MET A 188 -22.99 -3.83 24.47
C MET A 188 -23.00 -4.87 25.59
N LYS A 189 -21.83 -5.26 26.11
CA LYS A 189 -21.76 -6.20 27.25
C LYS A 189 -22.34 -5.59 28.53
N GLN A 190 -22.08 -4.31 28.84
CA GLN A 190 -22.71 -3.65 29.99
C GLN A 190 -24.23 -3.59 29.85
N MET A 191 -24.75 -3.53 28.62
CA MET A 191 -26.16 -3.59 28.29
C MET A 191 -26.76 -5.02 28.30
N GLY A 192 -25.94 -6.04 28.61
CA GLY A 192 -26.37 -7.45 28.66
C GLY A 192 -26.25 -8.20 27.32
N PHE A 193 -25.64 -7.61 26.28
CA PHE A 193 -25.46 -8.22 24.96
C PHE A 193 -24.00 -8.62 24.70
N GLY A 194 -23.82 -9.75 24.01
CA GLY A 194 -22.56 -10.17 23.45
C GLY A 194 -21.51 -10.71 24.43
N SER A 195 -20.31 -10.96 23.90
CA SER A 195 -19.13 -11.46 24.63
C SER A 195 -17.98 -10.49 24.49
N LEU A 196 -17.03 -10.49 25.45
CA LEU A 196 -15.79 -9.71 25.30
C LEU A 196 -14.84 -10.41 24.34
N TYR A 197 -14.20 -9.61 23.51
CA TYR A 197 -13.02 -10.02 22.77
C TYR A 197 -11.76 -9.79 23.60
N ASP A 198 -10.74 -10.63 23.40
CA ASP A 198 -9.39 -10.24 23.78
C ASP A 198 -8.94 -9.11 22.84
N VAL A 199 -8.62 -7.95 23.41
CA VAL A 199 -8.19 -6.77 22.64
C VAL A 199 -6.96 -7.09 21.80
N ALA A 200 -6.02 -7.90 22.33
CA ALA A 200 -4.82 -8.28 21.64
C ALA A 200 -5.13 -9.09 20.36
N ASP A 201 -6.06 -10.04 20.43
CA ASP A 201 -6.42 -10.90 19.29
C ASP A 201 -7.08 -10.13 18.14
N VAL A 202 -7.84 -9.09 18.46
CA VAL A 202 -8.60 -8.29 17.47
C VAL A 202 -7.73 -7.17 16.88
N VAL A 203 -6.88 -6.58 17.72
CA VAL A 203 -6.15 -5.36 17.33
C VAL A 203 -4.79 -5.67 16.71
N THR A 204 -4.15 -6.81 17.04
CA THR A 204 -2.82 -7.09 16.50
C THR A 204 -2.85 -7.79 15.14
N TYR A 205 -1.86 -7.50 14.31
CA TYR A 205 -1.61 -8.26 13.09
C TYR A 205 -0.12 -8.67 13.00
N LYS A 206 0.10 -9.82 12.35
CA LYS A 206 1.40 -10.50 12.26
C LYS A 206 2.31 -9.85 11.22
N PRO A 207 3.65 -10.07 11.32
CA PRO A 207 4.57 -9.72 10.26
C PRO A 207 4.28 -10.48 8.95
N GLU A 208 4.44 -9.78 7.83
CA GLU A 208 4.44 -10.37 6.50
C GLU A 208 5.87 -10.79 6.11
N LYS A 209 6.02 -11.96 5.48
CA LYS A 209 7.30 -12.51 5.05
C LYS A 209 7.20 -13.00 3.61
N SER A 210 8.15 -12.62 2.77
CA SER A 210 8.14 -13.03 1.37
C SER A 210 9.51 -13.54 0.90
N TRP A 211 9.47 -14.47 -0.05
CA TRP A 211 10.61 -14.83 -0.87
C TRP A 211 10.38 -14.34 -2.29
N ASN A 212 11.33 -13.58 -2.80
CA ASN A 212 11.36 -13.11 -4.18
C ASN A 212 12.42 -13.87 -4.98
N TYR A 213 12.02 -14.38 -6.14
CA TYR A 213 12.85 -15.01 -7.14
C TYR A 213 12.71 -14.21 -8.43
N GLU A 214 13.81 -13.70 -8.95
CA GLU A 214 13.79 -12.84 -10.12
C GLU A 214 14.91 -13.20 -11.06
N VAL A 215 14.63 -13.20 -12.37
CA VAL A 215 15.61 -13.29 -13.44
C VAL A 215 15.35 -12.17 -14.43
N GLY A 216 16.41 -11.56 -14.96
CA GLY A 216 16.21 -10.45 -15.89
C GLY A 216 17.42 -10.16 -16.75
N ALA A 217 17.25 -9.20 -17.64
CA ALA A 217 18.27 -8.75 -18.59
C ALA A 217 18.22 -7.22 -18.71
N HIS A 218 19.42 -6.61 -18.74
CA HIS A 218 19.62 -5.24 -19.17
C HIS A 218 20.35 -5.25 -20.50
N LEU A 219 19.73 -4.70 -21.53
CA LEU A 219 20.23 -4.73 -22.90
C LEU A 219 20.41 -3.30 -23.41
N SER A 220 21.52 -3.05 -24.11
CA SER A 220 21.79 -1.76 -24.72
C SER A 220 22.56 -1.93 -26.03
N THR A 221 22.15 -1.21 -27.05
CA THR A 221 22.92 -1.14 -28.28
C THR A 221 24.28 -0.43 -28.08
N PRO A 222 25.29 -0.67 -28.91
CA PRO A 222 26.59 -0.01 -28.78
C PRO A 222 26.52 1.51 -28.80
N SER A 223 25.54 2.08 -29.50
CA SER A 223 25.29 3.51 -29.59
C SER A 223 24.47 4.08 -28.44
N HIS A 224 24.02 3.25 -27.48
CA HIS A 224 23.08 3.59 -26.41
C HIS A 224 21.73 4.18 -26.90
N LYS A 225 21.43 4.09 -28.18
CA LYS A 225 20.19 4.60 -28.76
C LYS A 225 18.99 3.74 -28.41
N VAL A 226 19.20 2.47 -28.12
CA VAL A 226 18.14 1.55 -27.69
C VAL A 226 18.60 0.85 -26.43
N GLN A 227 17.77 0.93 -25.39
CA GLN A 227 17.95 0.25 -24.11
C GLN A 227 16.68 -0.52 -23.79
N ALA A 228 16.81 -1.74 -23.31
CA ALA A 228 15.68 -2.58 -22.93
C ALA A 228 16.00 -3.30 -21.61
N ASP A 229 15.02 -3.31 -20.71
CA ASP A 229 15.06 -4.08 -19.48
C ASP A 229 13.93 -5.11 -19.51
N LEU A 230 14.26 -6.32 -19.12
CA LEU A 230 13.31 -7.44 -19.02
C LEU A 230 13.48 -8.09 -17.65
N ALA A 231 12.38 -8.41 -17.00
CA ALA A 231 12.36 -9.15 -15.75
C ALA A 231 11.21 -10.15 -15.72
N LEU A 232 11.45 -11.31 -15.13
CA LEU A 232 10.43 -12.28 -14.73
C LEU A 232 10.60 -12.52 -13.23
N PHE A 233 9.50 -12.51 -12.50
CA PHE A 233 9.53 -12.67 -11.05
C PHE A 233 8.50 -13.67 -10.54
N TYR A 234 8.81 -14.25 -9.40
CA TYR A 234 7.90 -15.05 -8.59
C TYR A 234 8.09 -14.70 -7.11
N ILE A 235 6.99 -14.34 -6.44
CA ILE A 235 6.96 -13.97 -5.02
C ILE A 235 6.03 -14.92 -4.28
N ASP A 236 6.55 -15.60 -3.26
CA ASP A 236 5.79 -16.39 -2.30
C ASP A 236 5.73 -15.62 -0.99
N CYS A 237 4.54 -15.22 -0.56
CA CYS A 237 4.32 -14.40 0.61
C CYS A 237 3.47 -15.14 1.64
N ARG A 238 3.88 -15.10 2.90
CA ARG A 238 3.16 -15.66 4.05
C ARG A 238 2.70 -14.54 4.96
N ASP A 239 1.52 -14.73 5.54
CA ASP A 239 0.87 -13.77 6.41
C ASP A 239 0.79 -12.36 5.78
N GLN A 240 0.50 -12.32 4.47
CA GLN A 240 0.41 -11.03 3.74
C GLN A 240 -0.57 -10.09 4.42
N GLN A 241 -0.13 -8.88 4.68
CA GLN A 241 -0.94 -7.84 5.30
C GLN A 241 -1.86 -7.21 4.25
N LEU A 242 -3.16 -7.31 4.48
CA LEU A 242 -4.19 -6.79 3.59
C LEU A 242 -5.08 -5.80 4.32
N THR A 243 -5.45 -4.74 3.64
CA THR A 243 -6.55 -3.89 4.06
C THR A 243 -7.85 -4.50 3.57
N VAL A 244 -8.74 -4.84 4.48
CA VAL A 244 -10.08 -5.35 4.18
C VAL A 244 -11.14 -4.42 4.75
N PHE A 245 -12.35 -4.49 4.19
CA PHE A 245 -13.51 -3.73 4.61
C PHE A 245 -14.61 -4.74 5.02
N PRO A 246 -14.60 -5.22 6.28
CA PRO A 246 -15.52 -6.27 6.70
C PRO A 246 -16.96 -5.78 6.73
N GLU A 247 -17.86 -6.58 6.18
CA GLU A 247 -19.28 -6.31 6.20
C GLU A 247 -19.86 -6.51 7.61
N GLY A 248 -20.82 -5.65 7.98
CA GLY A 248 -21.54 -5.74 9.27
C GLY A 248 -20.74 -5.29 10.49
N GLN A 249 -19.59 -4.66 10.31
CA GLN A 249 -18.81 -4.04 11.37
C GLN A 249 -18.90 -2.50 11.30
N VAL A 250 -18.75 -1.85 12.45
CA VAL A 250 -18.71 -0.38 12.56
C VAL A 250 -17.41 0.18 11.98
N THR A 251 -16.34 -0.61 12.02
CA THR A 251 -15.04 -0.26 11.45
C THR A 251 -15.09 -0.35 9.95
N GLY A 252 -14.84 0.77 9.27
CA GLY A 252 -14.82 0.80 7.80
C GLY A 252 -13.63 0.08 7.17
N ARG A 253 -12.53 -0.14 7.91
CA ARG A 253 -11.29 -0.70 7.38
C ARG A 253 -10.45 -1.33 8.49
N LEU A 254 -9.89 -2.50 8.22
CA LEU A 254 -8.89 -3.13 9.10
C LEU A 254 -7.74 -3.75 8.32
N MET A 255 -6.60 -3.95 9.00
CA MET A 255 -5.49 -4.74 8.51
C MET A 255 -5.66 -6.18 9.01
N THR A 256 -5.61 -7.14 8.09
CA THR A 256 -5.60 -8.57 8.41
C THR A 256 -4.44 -9.28 7.71
N ASN A 257 -4.16 -10.50 8.11
CA ASN A 257 -3.18 -11.35 7.46
C ASN A 257 -3.88 -12.42 6.62
N ALA A 258 -3.61 -12.45 5.30
CA ALA A 258 -3.89 -13.62 4.49
C ALA A 258 -2.87 -14.72 4.82
N GLY A 259 -3.28 -15.97 4.87
CA GLY A 259 -2.39 -17.07 5.27
C GLY A 259 -1.20 -17.25 4.33
N ARG A 260 -1.44 -17.25 3.01
CA ARG A 260 -0.40 -17.33 1.98
C ARG A 260 -0.90 -16.76 0.67
N THR A 261 -0.03 -16.01 -0.01
CA THR A 261 -0.27 -15.48 -1.35
C THR A 261 0.90 -15.78 -2.26
N ARG A 262 0.68 -15.70 -3.55
CA ARG A 262 1.74 -15.74 -4.55
C ARG A 262 1.48 -14.69 -5.62
N SER A 263 2.58 -14.11 -6.10
CA SER A 263 2.55 -13.20 -7.25
C SER A 263 3.62 -13.64 -8.23
N PHE A 264 3.28 -13.69 -9.51
CA PHE A 264 4.25 -13.91 -10.55
C PHE A 264 3.90 -13.08 -11.77
N GLY A 265 4.92 -12.73 -12.53
CA GLY A 265 4.72 -11.87 -13.68
C GLY A 265 5.98 -11.60 -14.45
N GLY A 266 5.87 -10.64 -15.35
CA GLY A 266 6.98 -10.16 -16.14
C GLY A 266 6.83 -8.68 -16.43
N GLU A 267 7.98 -8.03 -16.55
CA GLU A 267 8.11 -6.61 -16.84
C GLU A 267 9.04 -6.43 -18.02
N ALA A 268 8.71 -5.49 -18.90
CA ALA A 268 9.53 -5.09 -20.03
C ALA A 268 9.53 -3.58 -20.16
N SER A 269 10.70 -2.99 -20.33
CA SER A 269 10.84 -1.57 -20.69
C SER A 269 11.72 -1.40 -21.90
N LEU A 270 11.42 -0.40 -22.70
CA LEU A 270 12.17 0.00 -23.89
C LEU A 270 12.31 1.51 -23.92
N LEU A 271 13.55 1.98 -24.02
CA LEU A 271 13.92 3.35 -24.33
C LEU A 271 14.63 3.36 -25.68
N ALA A 272 14.15 4.18 -26.62
CA ALA A 272 14.75 4.28 -27.93
C ALA A 272 14.83 5.74 -28.40
N THR A 273 16.02 6.22 -28.67
CA THR A 273 16.25 7.47 -29.42
C THR A 273 16.31 7.12 -30.91
N LEU A 274 15.16 7.24 -31.57
CA LEU A 274 15.04 7.08 -33.01
C LEU A 274 15.56 8.35 -33.65
N TRP A 275 16.02 8.65 -34.63
CA TRP A 275 16.53 9.92 -35.15
C TRP A 275 17.12 10.86 -34.05
N ARG A 276 17.61 12.01 -34.44
CA ARG A 276 18.35 12.89 -33.50
C ARG A 276 17.50 13.49 -32.37
N ASN A 277 16.19 13.50 -32.53
CA ASN A 277 15.29 14.31 -31.67
C ASN A 277 14.00 13.59 -31.29
N LEU A 278 13.84 12.29 -31.59
CA LEU A 278 12.65 11.52 -31.27
C LEU A 278 13.02 10.42 -30.26
N ASP A 279 12.50 10.57 -29.06
CA ASP A 279 12.64 9.58 -27.99
C ASP A 279 11.32 8.84 -27.84
N LEU A 280 11.41 7.52 -27.77
CA LEU A 280 10.29 6.61 -27.46
C LEU A 280 10.56 5.90 -26.14
N GLN A 281 9.53 5.77 -25.34
CA GLN A 281 9.53 4.99 -24.12
C GLN A 281 8.31 4.09 -24.08
N VAL A 282 8.52 2.80 -23.86
CA VAL A 282 7.44 1.83 -23.64
C VAL A 282 7.78 1.02 -22.40
N ALA A 283 6.81 0.83 -21.51
CA ALA A 283 6.92 -0.07 -20.38
C ALA A 283 5.63 -0.87 -20.24
N TYR A 284 5.75 -2.15 -19.98
CA TYR A 284 4.62 -3.04 -19.75
C TYR A 284 4.94 -3.99 -18.60
N GLY A 285 3.99 -4.12 -17.68
CA GLY A 285 4.03 -5.09 -16.60
C GLY A 285 2.79 -5.97 -16.61
N TYR A 286 2.99 -7.25 -16.35
CA TYR A 286 1.95 -8.20 -16.07
C TYR A 286 2.20 -8.85 -14.70
N THR A 287 1.17 -8.85 -13.85
CA THR A 287 1.22 -9.45 -12.52
C THR A 287 -0.01 -10.30 -12.27
N ARG A 288 0.20 -11.58 -11.96
CA ARG A 288 -0.84 -12.44 -11.41
C ARG A 288 -0.58 -12.64 -9.92
N ALA A 289 -1.32 -11.88 -9.09
CA ALA A 289 -1.28 -11.95 -7.64
C ALA A 289 -2.54 -12.63 -7.13
N THR A 290 -2.41 -13.77 -6.42
CA THR A 290 -3.55 -14.58 -5.98
C THR A 290 -3.36 -15.10 -4.56
N PHE A 291 -4.47 -15.33 -3.87
CA PHE A 291 -4.48 -16.07 -2.61
C PHE A 291 -4.16 -17.54 -2.85
N VAL A 292 -3.24 -18.10 -2.11
CA VAL A 292 -2.99 -19.55 -2.03
C VAL A 292 -3.80 -20.16 -0.87
N LYS A 293 -3.90 -19.39 0.24
CA LYS A 293 -4.68 -19.76 1.42
C LYS A 293 -5.20 -18.48 2.07
N PHE A 294 -6.51 -18.29 2.07
CA PHE A 294 -7.17 -17.21 2.79
C PHE A 294 -8.59 -17.61 3.14
N ASP A 295 -8.73 -18.30 4.27
CA ASP A 295 -10.01 -18.70 4.86
C ASP A 295 -10.31 -17.80 6.05
N THR A 296 -11.43 -17.12 6.02
CA THR A 296 -11.91 -16.21 7.08
C THR A 296 -12.87 -16.90 8.06
N GLY A 297 -13.13 -18.21 7.90
CA GLY A 297 -14.14 -18.94 8.61
C GLY A 297 -15.57 -18.72 8.11
N LYS A 298 -15.78 -17.65 7.30
CA LYS A 298 -17.05 -17.36 6.60
C LYS A 298 -16.97 -17.66 5.10
N ALA A 299 -15.79 -17.47 4.51
CA ALA A 299 -15.52 -17.72 3.09
C ALA A 299 -14.05 -18.07 2.88
N ASP A 300 -13.78 -18.96 1.93
CA ASP A 300 -12.45 -19.28 1.43
C ASP A 300 -12.22 -18.54 0.09
N TYR A 301 -11.20 -17.69 0.05
CA TYR A 301 -10.82 -16.88 -1.11
C TYR A 301 -9.63 -17.48 -1.88
N ALA A 302 -9.22 -18.71 -1.59
CA ALA A 302 -8.13 -19.38 -2.30
C ALA A 302 -8.37 -19.39 -3.83
N GLY A 303 -7.36 -18.99 -4.60
CA GLY A 303 -7.44 -18.85 -6.06
C GLY A 303 -7.88 -17.48 -6.55
N ASN A 304 -8.54 -16.67 -5.73
CA ASN A 304 -8.95 -15.32 -6.08
C ASN A 304 -7.75 -14.37 -6.19
N PHE A 305 -7.91 -13.31 -6.97
CA PHE A 305 -6.92 -12.25 -7.11
C PHE A 305 -6.88 -11.36 -5.87
N ILE A 306 -5.69 -10.91 -5.51
CA ILE A 306 -5.47 -9.96 -4.43
C ILE A 306 -6.08 -8.61 -4.84
N PRO A 307 -6.91 -7.97 -3.99
CA PRO A 307 -7.49 -6.67 -4.26
C PRO A 307 -6.44 -5.57 -4.47
N TYR A 308 -6.83 -4.52 -5.20
CA TYR A 308 -6.04 -3.30 -5.46
C TYR A 308 -4.72 -3.53 -6.23
N ALA A 309 -4.47 -4.74 -6.73
CA ALA A 309 -3.31 -5.07 -7.54
C ALA A 309 -3.71 -5.11 -9.04
N PRO A 310 -3.26 -4.16 -9.88
CA PRO A 310 -3.54 -4.21 -11.31
C PRO A 310 -2.84 -5.40 -11.96
N GLN A 311 -3.59 -6.15 -12.79
CA GLN A 311 -3.01 -7.27 -13.54
C GLN A 311 -2.10 -6.80 -14.68
N HIS A 312 -2.38 -5.63 -15.22
CA HIS A 312 -1.62 -5.04 -16.32
C HIS A 312 -1.28 -3.60 -15.98
N THR A 313 -0.08 -3.19 -16.30
CA THR A 313 0.37 -1.80 -16.30
C THR A 313 1.01 -1.49 -17.65
N LEU A 314 0.68 -0.34 -18.22
CA LEU A 314 1.20 0.09 -19.52
C LEU A 314 1.62 1.55 -19.44
N TYR A 315 2.76 1.84 -19.98
CA TYR A 315 3.18 3.18 -20.36
C TYR A 315 3.70 3.16 -21.80
N ALA A 316 3.26 4.08 -22.63
CA ALA A 316 3.81 4.30 -23.97
C ALA A 316 3.90 5.80 -24.22
N GLY A 317 5.09 6.32 -24.49
CA GLY A 317 5.33 7.74 -24.66
C GLY A 317 6.25 8.02 -25.85
N ALA A 318 6.06 9.17 -26.47
CA ALA A 318 6.93 9.72 -27.46
C ALA A 318 7.22 11.20 -27.16
N SER A 319 8.47 11.61 -27.35
CA SER A 319 8.90 13.01 -27.19
C SER A 319 9.72 13.41 -28.41
N TYR A 320 9.29 14.49 -29.08
CA TYR A 320 10.02 15.06 -30.20
C TYR A 320 10.49 16.47 -29.85
N THR A 321 11.81 16.70 -29.91
CA THR A 321 12.44 17.97 -29.59
C THR A 321 12.83 18.70 -30.87
N LEU A 322 12.19 19.82 -31.16
CA LEU A 322 12.51 20.72 -32.28
C LEU A 322 13.41 21.86 -31.77
N ARG A 323 14.59 21.99 -32.33
CA ARG A 323 15.44 23.15 -32.12
C ARG A 323 15.03 24.25 -33.12
N THR A 324 14.63 25.42 -32.62
CA THR A 324 14.04 26.48 -33.49
C THR A 324 15.11 27.30 -34.17
N GLY A 325 16.28 27.47 -33.56
CA GLY A 325 17.32 28.41 -34.01
C GLY A 325 17.02 29.88 -33.64
N TRP A 326 15.93 30.17 -32.92
CA TRP A 326 15.58 31.55 -32.52
C TRP A 326 16.18 31.88 -31.13
N ASN A 327 16.66 33.11 -30.99
CA ASN A 327 17.31 33.54 -29.75
C ASN A 327 16.33 33.67 -28.56
N TRP A 328 15.04 33.79 -28.81
CA TRP A 328 14.01 33.95 -27.77
C TRP A 328 13.26 32.64 -27.47
N LEU A 329 13.42 31.62 -28.30
CA LEU A 329 12.84 30.31 -28.15
C LEU A 329 13.81 29.26 -28.67
N GLU A 330 14.43 28.49 -27.78
CA GLU A 330 15.48 27.54 -28.16
C GLU A 330 14.89 26.20 -28.61
N TYR A 331 13.87 25.73 -27.88
CA TYR A 331 13.27 24.40 -28.11
C TYR A 331 11.75 24.47 -28.10
N VAL A 332 11.15 23.64 -28.93
CA VAL A 332 9.73 23.23 -28.83
C VAL A 332 9.70 21.73 -28.68
N ILE A 333 9.14 21.23 -27.56
CA ILE A 333 9.10 19.82 -27.23
C ILE A 333 7.66 19.35 -27.26
N PHE A 334 7.38 18.42 -28.15
CA PHE A 334 6.08 17.76 -28.25
C PHE A 334 6.14 16.45 -27.49
N ARG A 335 5.18 16.20 -26.61
CA ARG A 335 5.06 14.96 -25.87
C ARG A 335 3.67 14.40 -26.01
N VAL A 336 3.59 13.09 -26.20
CA VAL A 336 2.35 12.33 -26.11
C VAL A 336 2.65 11.06 -25.34
N ALA A 337 1.75 10.71 -24.42
CA ALA A 337 1.90 9.48 -23.65
C ALA A 337 0.53 8.86 -23.34
N ALA A 338 0.53 7.53 -23.22
CA ALA A 338 -0.60 6.75 -22.75
C ALA A 338 -0.20 5.96 -21.51
N ASN A 339 -0.99 6.06 -20.45
CA ASN A 339 -0.86 5.29 -19.22
C ASN A 339 -2.06 4.37 -19.10
N GLY A 340 -1.84 3.08 -18.86
CA GLY A 340 -2.91 2.09 -18.72
C GLY A 340 -2.73 1.23 -17.47
N ALA A 341 -3.85 0.83 -16.87
CA ALA A 341 -3.87 -0.08 -15.74
C ALA A 341 -5.13 -0.96 -15.72
N GLY A 342 -5.05 -2.11 -15.05
CA GLY A 342 -6.15 -3.03 -14.82
C GLY A 342 -5.91 -4.38 -15.51
N ARG A 343 -6.77 -5.37 -15.35
CA ARG A 343 -7.95 -5.42 -14.46
C ARG A 343 -7.52 -5.26 -13.00
N ILE A 344 -8.34 -4.58 -12.19
CA ILE A 344 -8.12 -4.40 -10.76
C ILE A 344 -9.38 -4.93 -10.06
N TYR A 345 -9.25 -5.88 -9.15
CA TYR A 345 -10.32 -6.29 -8.26
C TYR A 345 -10.32 -5.44 -7.00
N TRP A 346 -11.51 -5.16 -6.46
CA TRP A 346 -11.66 -4.26 -5.32
C TRP A 346 -11.93 -4.98 -3.99
N ASN A 347 -12.31 -6.27 -4.06
CA ASN A 347 -12.58 -7.08 -2.89
C ASN A 347 -12.02 -8.50 -3.04
N GLU A 348 -11.93 -9.22 -1.93
CA GLU A 348 -11.33 -10.55 -1.84
C GLU A 348 -12.16 -11.60 -2.61
N ALA A 349 -13.49 -11.41 -2.69
CA ALA A 349 -14.40 -12.26 -3.45
C ALA A 349 -14.29 -12.06 -4.96
N ASN A 350 -13.57 -11.03 -5.42
CA ASN A 350 -13.45 -10.63 -6.83
C ASN A 350 -14.78 -10.33 -7.53
N THR A 351 -15.79 -9.91 -6.79
CA THR A 351 -17.12 -9.56 -7.35
C THR A 351 -17.18 -8.18 -7.96
N PHE A 352 -16.29 -7.28 -7.55
CA PHE A 352 -16.18 -5.92 -8.08
C PHE A 352 -14.82 -5.69 -8.70
N SER A 353 -14.78 -5.12 -9.90
CA SER A 353 -13.52 -4.86 -10.59
C SER A 353 -13.60 -3.65 -11.50
N GLN A 354 -12.47 -2.97 -11.69
CA GLN A 354 -12.21 -2.01 -12.76
C GLN A 354 -11.59 -2.78 -13.93
N PRO A 355 -12.22 -2.79 -15.13
CA PRO A 355 -11.58 -3.30 -16.35
C PRO A 355 -10.33 -2.52 -16.71
N PHE A 356 -9.51 -3.04 -17.63
CA PHE A 356 -8.38 -2.28 -18.17
C PHE A 356 -8.85 -0.96 -18.76
N TYR A 357 -8.14 0.12 -18.47
CA TYR A 357 -8.33 1.44 -19.02
C TYR A 357 -6.99 2.06 -19.41
N ALA A 358 -7.03 3.02 -20.33
CA ALA A 358 -5.87 3.82 -20.70
C ALA A 358 -6.23 5.30 -20.75
N LEU A 359 -5.29 6.13 -20.31
CA LEU A 359 -5.39 7.59 -20.26
C LEU A 359 -4.38 8.17 -21.23
N LEU A 360 -4.84 8.98 -22.17
CA LEU A 360 -3.99 9.70 -23.12
C LEU A 360 -3.69 11.09 -22.59
N GLU A 361 -2.41 11.47 -22.62
CA GLU A 361 -1.94 12.81 -22.28
C GLU A 361 -1.03 13.36 -23.38
N ALA A 362 -1.05 14.67 -23.56
CA ALA A 362 -0.14 15.35 -24.48
C ALA A 362 0.26 16.72 -23.93
N SER A 363 1.45 17.17 -24.30
CA SER A 363 1.89 18.53 -24.01
C SER A 363 2.78 19.09 -25.11
N ILE A 364 2.81 20.43 -25.19
CA ILE A 364 3.74 21.20 -25.99
C ILE A 364 4.46 22.15 -25.03
N ARG A 365 5.77 21.98 -24.93
CA ARG A 365 6.64 22.81 -24.11
C ARG A 365 7.47 23.73 -25.00
N PHE A 366 7.37 25.04 -24.75
CA PHE A 366 8.19 26.08 -25.31
C PHE A 366 9.29 26.41 -24.29
N GLU A 367 10.55 26.32 -24.68
CA GLU A 367 11.67 26.42 -23.74
C GLU A 367 12.75 27.39 -24.24
N HIS A 368 13.13 28.26 -23.33
CA HIS A 368 14.30 29.12 -23.41
C HIS A 368 15.10 28.98 -22.10
N ARG A 369 16.40 29.31 -22.10
CA ARG A 369 17.29 29.10 -20.94
C ARG A 369 16.78 29.73 -19.63
N HIS A 370 15.95 30.78 -19.68
CA HIS A 370 15.44 31.47 -18.50
C HIS A 370 13.95 31.22 -18.23
N TRP A 371 13.21 30.62 -19.15
CA TRP A 371 11.80 30.35 -18.97
C TRP A 371 11.35 29.15 -19.78
N ALA A 372 10.29 28.51 -19.30
CA ALA A 372 9.56 27.48 -20.04
C ALA A 372 8.06 27.63 -19.84
N VAL A 373 7.31 27.47 -20.91
CA VAL A 373 5.84 27.40 -20.91
C VAL A 373 5.43 26.01 -21.40
N ASP A 374 4.65 25.31 -20.60
CA ASP A 374 4.15 23.97 -20.91
C ASP A 374 2.62 24.02 -21.02
N VAL A 375 2.08 23.79 -22.19
CA VAL A 375 0.64 23.66 -22.43
C VAL A 375 0.32 22.17 -22.48
N TRP A 376 -0.55 21.72 -21.59
CA TRP A 376 -0.79 20.29 -21.43
C TRP A 376 -2.28 19.94 -21.35
N GLY A 377 -2.60 18.71 -21.74
CA GLY A 377 -3.89 18.08 -21.56
C GLY A 377 -3.72 16.66 -21.02
N ARG A 378 -4.55 16.29 -20.06
CA ARG A 378 -4.58 14.95 -19.44
C ARG A 378 -5.93 14.31 -19.64
N ASN A 379 -5.92 12.97 -19.72
CA ASN A 379 -7.12 12.18 -20.04
C ASN A 379 -7.86 12.74 -21.26
N LEU A 380 -7.14 12.96 -22.36
CA LEU A 380 -7.67 13.60 -23.57
C LEU A 380 -8.86 12.84 -24.17
N THR A 381 -8.93 11.55 -23.98
CA THR A 381 -10.03 10.67 -24.41
C THR A 381 -11.27 10.75 -23.51
N ASP A 382 -11.18 11.49 -22.37
CA ASP A 382 -12.22 11.57 -21.33
C ASP A 382 -12.67 10.20 -20.83
N THR A 383 -11.72 9.28 -20.68
CA THR A 383 -11.96 7.93 -20.21
C THR A 383 -12.47 7.96 -18.77
N ARG A 384 -13.59 7.30 -18.53
CA ARG A 384 -14.14 7.12 -17.19
C ARG A 384 -13.56 5.85 -16.56
N TYR A 385 -13.02 5.99 -15.35
CA TYR A 385 -12.42 4.89 -14.59
C TYR A 385 -12.57 5.12 -13.10
N ASP A 386 -12.50 4.04 -12.35
CA ASP A 386 -12.60 4.06 -10.90
C ASP A 386 -11.20 3.91 -10.30
N THR A 387 -10.89 4.73 -9.30
CA THR A 387 -9.59 4.72 -8.61
C THR A 387 -9.64 4.00 -7.29
N PHE A 388 -10.83 3.88 -6.71
CA PHE A 388 -11.03 3.20 -5.44
C PHE A 388 -12.49 2.79 -5.29
N TYR A 389 -12.73 1.63 -4.68
CA TYR A 389 -14.05 1.13 -4.32
C TYR A 389 -13.93 0.33 -3.02
N PHE A 390 -14.90 0.50 -2.14
CA PHE A 390 -15.07 -0.33 -0.95
C PHE A 390 -16.52 -0.34 -0.51
N MET A 391 -16.89 -1.36 0.28
CA MET A 391 -18.18 -1.46 0.96
C MET A 391 -17.97 -1.25 2.45
N SER A 392 -18.85 -0.49 3.09
CA SER A 392 -18.85 -0.31 4.54
C SER A 392 -20.27 -0.07 5.03
N ILE A 393 -20.68 -0.75 6.10
CA ILE A 393 -22.00 -0.63 6.74
C ILE A 393 -23.14 -0.71 5.71
N GLY A 394 -23.08 -1.74 4.82
CA GLY A 394 -24.09 -1.96 3.77
C GLY A 394 -24.10 -0.95 2.61
N ASN A 395 -23.21 0.04 2.61
CA ASN A 395 -23.09 1.04 1.55
C ASN A 395 -21.87 0.83 0.69
N SER A 396 -21.99 1.18 -0.60
CA SER A 396 -20.90 1.16 -1.57
C SER A 396 -20.32 2.56 -1.76
N PHE A 397 -19.00 2.68 -1.67
CA PHE A 397 -18.28 3.92 -1.86
C PHE A 397 -17.36 3.78 -3.06
N LEU A 398 -17.45 4.73 -4.00
CA LEU A 398 -16.72 4.74 -5.25
C LEU A 398 -16.00 6.09 -5.42
N GLN A 399 -14.73 6.05 -5.76
CA GLN A 399 -13.99 7.24 -6.17
C GLN A 399 -13.70 7.18 -7.66
N ARG A 400 -14.23 8.13 -8.41
CA ARG A 400 -13.95 8.30 -9.84
C ARG A 400 -12.58 8.91 -10.06
N GLY A 401 -11.92 8.50 -11.14
CA GLY A 401 -10.73 9.15 -11.65
C GLY A 401 -11.03 10.55 -12.21
N ARG A 402 -9.97 11.33 -12.36
CA ARG A 402 -10.09 12.70 -12.90
C ARG A 402 -10.56 12.68 -14.36
N PRO A 403 -11.55 13.52 -14.75
CA PRO A 403 -11.95 13.68 -16.12
C PRO A 403 -10.84 14.37 -16.94
N ARG A 404 -11.12 14.62 -18.21
CA ARG A 404 -10.22 15.41 -19.06
C ARG A 404 -9.94 16.78 -18.46
N THR A 405 -8.67 17.15 -18.43
CA THR A 405 -8.19 18.44 -17.89
C THR A 405 -7.14 19.04 -18.81
N PHE A 406 -7.11 20.36 -18.86
CA PHE A 406 -6.10 21.14 -19.59
C PHE A 406 -5.46 22.16 -18.65
N GLY A 407 -4.24 22.53 -18.94
CA GLY A 407 -3.57 23.56 -18.16
C GLY A 407 -2.34 24.13 -18.86
N VAL A 408 -1.85 25.20 -18.26
CA VAL A 408 -0.61 25.86 -18.64
C VAL A 408 0.26 25.98 -17.40
N SER A 409 1.53 25.65 -17.54
CA SER A 409 2.54 25.80 -16.48
C SER A 409 3.65 26.73 -16.97
N LEU A 410 4.00 27.72 -16.15
CA LEU A 410 5.13 28.63 -16.41
C LEU A 410 6.26 28.31 -15.39
N SER A 411 7.46 28.12 -15.90
CA SER A 411 8.69 27.97 -15.10
C SER A 411 9.66 29.09 -15.43
N ILE A 412 10.23 29.73 -14.43
CA ILE A 412 11.24 30.78 -14.58
C ILE A 412 12.47 30.37 -13.78
N THR A 413 13.64 30.40 -14.44
CA THR A 413 14.94 30.12 -13.81
C THR A 413 15.68 31.46 -13.68
N LEU A 414 15.96 31.88 -12.43
CA LEU A 414 16.68 33.09 -12.05
C LEU A 414 18.19 32.88 -12.09
#